data_779e6dc158f4f95cae362f48d093c03b
#
_entry.id   779e6dc158f4f95cae362f48d093c03b
#
_cell.length_a   1.000
_cell.length_b   1.000
_cell.length_c   1.000
_cell.angle_alpha   90.00
_cell.angle_beta   90.00
_cell.angle_gamma   90.00
#
_symmetry.space_group_name_H-M   'P 1'
#
loop_
_entity.id
_entity.type
_entity.pdbx_description
1 polymer ?
#
loop_
_entity_poly.entity_id
_entity_poly.type
_entity_poly.pdbx_seq_one_letter_code
_entity_poly.pdbx_strand_id
1 'polypeptide(L)'
;DFPPVAPEFHQRTHRVRLRNLGTTDKKSSHQIKHKKIPRVHKFEQEERKMNKQKKIGLAVLVVILLYAAISVFFQYHYFIGTKVNGYSCGFRSVSKTKELIKEDIKAYKITIKERNKKKESISFSQVNLAFKDDGKLEEIKAQQKGYAWITALFQSQDYRDAITLTMDDTAFNDTYNNLNAFNKDMVVAPVDAYSTYDKATNSYSIVPEVYGNTVKKKKLKPLLKEAILNMDKSIDIEKNDCYKNPAYKKDTKEVVEANKTMNKYVQETITYDFDDRTEELKGKKISKWLYETDKHEVKVHSEMAAKYIKKLADKYDTVGIKRNFTSICGNEVSVSGGTYGWRIDQKAETKNLVKTIKKGKSVKIKPEYAHRAKSRKKFDIGSTYVEVSLGEQHMWFYKNGKTLVSTDVVTGDISKGHGTPTGVYYILYKTTDYTLTGQGYASHVDYWLPFIQIGVGIHDSSWRGSYGGGIFTYDGSHGCVNTPRSAVQKIYNNIESTYPVVVHW
;
A
#
# COMPACT_ATOMS: atom_id res chain seq x y z
N ASP A 1 -5.60 32.98 -29.17
CA ASP A 1 -6.10 34.30 -28.75
C ASP A 1 -5.08 34.96 -27.86
N PHE A 2 -4.51 36.04 -28.37
CA PHE A 2 -3.45 36.83 -27.75
C PHE A 2 -4.03 37.87 -26.79
N PRO A 3 -3.30 38.27 -25.73
CA PRO A 3 -3.72 39.32 -24.82
C PRO A 3 -3.38 40.72 -25.37
N PRO A 4 -4.10 41.77 -24.93
CA PRO A 4 -3.90 43.11 -25.43
C PRO A 4 -2.76 43.88 -24.73
N VAL A 5 -2.13 44.71 -25.52
CA VAL A 5 -1.01 45.64 -25.27
C VAL A 5 -1.44 46.80 -24.37
N ALA A 6 -0.59 47.17 -23.42
CA ALA A 6 -0.68 48.39 -22.64
C ALA A 6 -0.08 49.61 -23.37
N PRO A 7 -0.60 50.84 -23.21
CA PRO A 7 -0.05 52.01 -23.86
C PRO A 7 1.05 52.72 -23.05
N GLU A 8 2.11 53.07 -23.74
CA GLU A 8 3.19 53.95 -23.29
C GLU A 8 2.70 55.39 -23.10
N PHE A 9 3.10 56.00 -21.99
CA PHE A 9 3.00 57.44 -21.80
C PHE A 9 4.33 58.14 -22.03
N HIS A 10 4.41 58.91 -23.11
CA HIS A 10 5.53 59.83 -23.41
C HIS A 10 5.36 61.12 -22.61
N GLN A 11 6.35 61.50 -21.82
CA GLN A 11 6.49 62.86 -21.33
C GLN A 11 7.46 63.63 -22.23
N ARG A 12 6.92 64.66 -22.89
CA ARG A 12 7.66 65.69 -23.64
C ARG A 12 8.15 66.77 -22.71
N THR A 13 9.47 66.96 -22.69
CA THR A 13 10.09 68.13 -22.10
C THR A 13 10.10 69.31 -23.12
N HIS A 14 9.47 70.39 -22.74
CA HIS A 14 9.57 71.66 -23.50
C HIS A 14 10.78 72.47 -23.02
N ARG A 15 11.75 72.63 -23.88
CA ARG A 15 12.82 73.64 -23.82
C ARG A 15 12.29 74.96 -24.43
N VAL A 16 12.22 76.02 -23.66
CA VAL A 16 12.01 77.38 -24.19
C VAL A 16 13.35 78.05 -24.30
N ARG A 17 13.70 78.47 -25.54
CA ARG A 17 14.85 79.28 -25.91
C ARG A 17 14.37 80.72 -25.99
N LEU A 18 14.99 81.63 -25.30
CA LEU A 18 14.88 83.10 -25.59
C LEU A 18 16.13 83.61 -26.14
N ARG A 19 15.99 84.23 -27.30
CA ARG A 19 17.06 84.88 -28.15
C ARG A 19 17.30 86.29 -27.65
N ASN A 20 18.59 86.70 -27.78
CA ASN A 20 19.14 88.06 -27.78
C ASN A 20 18.46 89.00 -28.79
N LEU A 21 18.32 90.19 -28.37
CA LEU A 21 18.44 91.38 -29.24
C LEU A 21 19.06 92.47 -28.38
N GLY A 22 20.10 93.00 -28.72
CA GLY A 22 21.06 93.87 -29.02
C GLY A 22 20.55 95.28 -29.39
N THR A 23 21.25 96.24 -28.90
CA THR A 23 21.75 97.45 -29.66
C THR A 23 22.41 98.37 -28.68
N THR A 24 23.65 98.60 -28.84
CA THR A 24 24.41 99.83 -29.14
C THR A 24 23.80 101.18 -28.67
N ASP A 25 24.51 101.90 -27.84
CA ASP A 25 25.19 103.11 -28.38
C ASP A 25 26.17 103.77 -27.39
N LYS A 26 27.17 104.43 -27.96
CA LYS A 26 28.29 105.20 -27.42
C LYS A 26 27.88 106.54 -26.83
N LYS A 27 28.60 107.03 -25.86
CA LYS A 27 29.43 108.27 -25.86
C LYS A 27 29.96 108.62 -24.47
N SER A 28 31.27 108.57 -24.34
CA SER A 28 32.16 109.72 -24.13
C SER A 28 31.82 110.65 -22.95
N SER A 29 32.64 110.70 -21.94
CA SER A 29 33.69 111.69 -21.72
C SER A 29 33.96 111.96 -20.25
N HIS A 30 35.15 112.29 -20.01
CA HIS A 30 35.82 113.09 -19.03
C HIS A 30 36.20 112.55 -17.65
N GLN A 31 37.50 112.40 -17.52
CA GLN A 31 38.29 112.22 -16.32
C GLN A 31 38.13 113.43 -15.35
N ILE A 32 37.93 113.10 -14.09
CA ILE A 32 38.40 113.93 -12.98
C ILE A 32 39.13 113.06 -11.95
N LYS A 33 40.43 113.21 -11.88
CA LYS A 33 41.30 112.62 -10.86
C LYS A 33 41.07 113.25 -9.51
N HIS A 34 40.47 112.59 -8.58
CA HIS A 34 40.57 112.93 -7.13
C HIS A 34 41.52 111.94 -6.41
N LYS A 35 42.66 112.37 -6.01
CA LYS A 35 43.60 111.72 -5.11
C LYS A 35 42.85 111.38 -3.81
N LYS A 36 42.54 110.14 -3.55
CA LYS A 36 42.04 109.64 -2.24
C LYS A 36 43.22 109.45 -1.28
N ILE A 37 43.05 109.98 -0.07
CA ILE A 37 44.01 109.97 1.03
C ILE A 37 44.12 108.53 1.59
N PRO A 38 45.33 107.94 1.75
CA PRO A 38 45.53 106.49 2.06
C PRO A 38 45.09 106.00 3.46
N ARG A 39 44.68 106.84 4.36
CA ARG A 39 44.33 106.47 5.74
C ARG A 39 42.86 105.99 5.94
N VAL A 40 41.92 106.41 5.14
CA VAL A 40 40.50 106.04 5.29
C VAL A 40 40.26 104.60 4.75
N HIS A 41 40.98 104.15 3.70
CA HIS A 41 40.79 102.78 3.18
C HIS A 41 41.31 101.67 4.07
N LYS A 42 42.25 101.98 5.01
CA LYS A 42 42.74 100.92 5.92
C LYS A 42 41.72 100.66 7.10
N PHE A 43 41.08 101.73 7.59
CA PHE A 43 40.02 101.63 8.65
C PHE A 43 38.78 100.91 8.09
N GLU A 44 38.29 101.26 6.95
CA GLU A 44 37.14 100.58 6.33
C GLU A 44 37.43 99.08 6.02
N GLN A 45 38.67 98.71 5.63
CA GLN A 45 39.05 97.35 5.45
C GLN A 45 39.18 96.57 6.77
N GLU A 46 39.66 97.17 7.80
CA GLU A 46 39.71 96.52 9.15
C GLU A 46 38.30 96.37 9.76
N GLU A 47 37.44 97.34 9.56
CA GLU A 47 36.04 97.30 10.03
C GLU A 47 35.27 96.19 9.21
N ARG A 48 35.45 96.05 7.93
CA ARG A 48 34.91 95.00 7.08
C ARG A 48 35.43 93.62 7.50
N LYS A 49 36.74 93.51 7.80
CA LYS A 49 37.35 92.25 8.32
C LYS A 49 36.78 91.87 9.67
N MET A 50 36.67 92.88 10.60
CA MET A 50 36.07 92.66 11.96
C MET A 50 34.61 92.27 11.86
N ASN A 51 33.80 92.90 11.02
CA ASN A 51 32.42 92.55 10.77
C ASN A 51 32.27 91.13 10.09
N LYS A 52 33.20 90.81 9.23
CA LYS A 52 33.24 89.45 8.61
C LYS A 52 33.61 88.38 9.64
N GLN A 53 34.59 88.64 10.52
CA GLN A 53 34.98 87.77 11.61
C GLN A 53 33.83 87.60 12.66
N LYS A 54 33.13 88.68 13.03
CA LYS A 54 31.94 88.63 13.93
C LYS A 54 30.82 87.83 13.28
N LYS A 55 30.54 88.00 11.97
CA LYS A 55 29.55 87.20 11.25
C LYS A 55 29.94 85.70 11.13
N ILE A 56 31.22 85.43 10.94
CA ILE A 56 31.74 84.02 10.92
C ILE A 56 31.61 83.45 12.37
N GLY A 57 32.01 84.19 13.38
CA GLY A 57 31.87 83.75 14.77
C GLY A 57 30.42 83.44 15.15
N LEU A 58 29.49 84.33 14.76
CA LEU A 58 28.06 84.10 14.97
C LEU A 58 27.53 82.86 14.23
N ALA A 59 27.96 82.66 12.96
CA ALA A 59 27.58 81.47 12.19
C ALA A 59 28.12 80.18 12.82
N VAL A 60 29.36 80.20 13.33
CA VAL A 60 29.98 79.05 14.00
C VAL A 60 29.21 78.77 15.32
N LEU A 61 28.87 79.87 16.10
CA LEU A 61 28.07 79.68 17.31
C LEU A 61 26.70 79.05 17.03
N VAL A 62 25.99 79.52 15.98
CA VAL A 62 24.71 78.94 15.56
C VAL A 62 24.86 77.46 15.18
N VAL A 63 25.94 77.12 14.46
CA VAL A 63 26.20 75.67 14.11
C VAL A 63 26.44 74.85 15.37
N ILE A 64 27.21 75.35 16.34
CA ILE A 64 27.45 74.69 17.63
C ILE A 64 26.14 74.50 18.40
N LEU A 65 25.32 75.57 18.47
CA LEU A 65 24.01 75.44 19.15
C LEU A 65 23.06 74.46 18.46
N LEU A 66 23.00 74.47 17.16
CA LEU A 66 22.23 73.46 16.38
C LEU A 66 22.75 72.04 16.63
N TYR A 67 24.08 71.84 16.58
CA TYR A 67 24.68 70.54 16.88
C TYR A 67 24.34 70.09 18.32
N ALA A 68 24.42 70.96 19.29
CA ALA A 68 24.08 70.72 20.71
C ALA A 68 22.58 70.30 20.82
N ALA A 69 21.70 71.09 20.16
CA ALA A 69 20.25 70.83 20.20
C ALA A 69 19.91 69.45 19.57
N ILE A 70 20.53 69.11 18.43
CA ILE A 70 20.37 67.82 17.75
C ILE A 70 20.97 66.71 18.62
N SER A 71 22.12 66.96 19.28
CA SER A 71 22.72 66.00 20.21
C SER A 71 21.82 65.69 21.41
N VAL A 72 21.16 66.69 21.99
CA VAL A 72 20.17 66.54 23.07
C VAL A 72 18.96 65.76 22.54
N PHE A 73 18.46 66.06 21.34
CA PHE A 73 17.38 65.31 20.73
C PHE A 73 17.74 63.81 20.62
N PHE A 74 18.90 63.46 20.06
CA PHE A 74 19.35 62.12 19.91
C PHE A 74 19.85 61.47 21.23
N GLN A 75 19.94 62.18 22.30
CA GLN A 75 20.13 61.58 23.61
C GLN A 75 18.90 60.77 24.06
N TYR A 76 17.71 61.15 23.60
CA TYR A 76 16.43 60.52 23.95
C TYR A 76 15.78 59.75 22.79
N HIS A 77 16.27 59.93 21.56
CA HIS A 77 15.74 59.33 20.37
C HIS A 77 16.80 58.48 19.65
N TYR A 78 16.36 57.41 18.96
CA TYR A 78 17.26 56.58 18.16
C TYR A 78 17.84 57.37 16.99
N PHE A 79 19.04 57.04 16.60
CA PHE A 79 19.74 57.63 15.46
C PHE A 79 19.01 57.43 14.14
N ILE A 80 19.27 58.27 13.17
CA ILE A 80 18.78 58.14 11.79
C ILE A 80 19.14 56.74 11.26
N GLY A 81 18.19 56.07 10.59
CA GLY A 81 18.42 54.75 9.99
C GLY A 81 18.50 53.58 10.96
N THR A 82 18.32 53.80 12.28
CA THR A 82 18.27 52.69 13.25
C THR A 82 17.08 51.79 12.97
N LYS A 83 17.35 50.51 12.87
CA LYS A 83 16.34 49.44 12.81
C LYS A 83 16.50 48.49 13.97
N VAL A 84 15.38 47.93 14.45
CA VAL A 84 15.35 46.91 15.51
C VAL A 84 14.38 45.83 15.07
N ASN A 85 14.85 44.63 14.87
CA ASN A 85 14.09 43.51 14.29
C ASN A 85 13.26 43.90 13.05
N GLY A 86 13.83 44.77 12.18
CA GLY A 86 13.15 45.25 10.98
C GLY A 86 12.26 46.49 11.20
N TYR A 87 11.91 46.83 12.45
CA TYR A 87 11.18 48.06 12.75
C TYR A 87 12.07 49.30 12.55
N SER A 88 11.58 50.28 11.81
CA SER A 88 12.26 51.57 11.59
C SER A 88 12.11 52.43 12.82
N CYS A 89 13.16 52.51 13.63
CA CYS A 89 13.14 53.22 14.93
C CYS A 89 13.74 54.64 14.88
N GLY A 90 14.39 55.03 13.80
CA GLY A 90 15.03 56.36 13.66
C GLY A 90 14.09 57.50 14.03
N PHE A 91 14.62 58.50 14.77
CA PHE A 91 13.89 59.66 15.34
C PHE A 91 12.81 59.28 16.39
N ARG A 92 12.61 58.02 16.75
CA ARG A 92 11.64 57.60 17.77
C ARG A 92 12.33 57.48 19.12
N SER A 93 11.58 57.78 20.19
CA SER A 93 12.00 57.43 21.54
C SER A 93 11.79 55.91 21.76
N VAL A 94 12.39 55.35 22.81
CA VAL A 94 12.17 53.97 23.25
C VAL A 94 10.69 53.73 23.51
N SER A 95 9.99 54.63 24.21
CA SER A 95 8.56 54.52 24.50
C SER A 95 7.72 54.41 23.21
N LYS A 96 7.96 55.29 22.24
CA LYS A 96 7.26 55.28 20.94
C LYS A 96 7.57 54.01 20.11
N THR A 97 8.77 53.46 20.27
CA THR A 97 9.14 52.19 19.63
C THR A 97 8.38 51.01 20.27
N LYS A 98 8.28 50.98 21.62
CA LYS A 98 7.49 50.00 22.35
C LYS A 98 5.99 50.07 21.99
N GLU A 99 5.43 51.26 21.86
CA GLU A 99 4.05 51.44 21.38
C GLU A 99 3.85 50.87 19.99
N LEU A 100 4.75 51.18 19.04
CA LEU A 100 4.70 50.67 17.69
C LEU A 100 4.71 49.13 17.63
N ILE A 101 5.60 48.49 18.41
CA ILE A 101 5.69 47.02 18.50
C ILE A 101 4.39 46.45 19.09
N LYS A 102 3.84 47.05 20.15
CA LYS A 102 2.58 46.59 20.75
C LYS A 102 1.39 46.72 19.80
N GLU A 103 1.34 47.80 19.00
CA GLU A 103 0.29 48.00 18.00
C GLU A 103 0.39 46.95 16.87
N ASP A 104 1.60 46.66 16.39
CA ASP A 104 1.82 45.66 15.36
C ASP A 104 1.44 44.27 15.86
N ILE A 105 1.77 43.94 17.13
CA ILE A 105 1.33 42.70 17.77
C ILE A 105 -0.20 42.59 17.82
N LYS A 106 -0.90 43.68 18.18
CA LYS A 106 -2.38 43.71 18.21
C LYS A 106 -3.00 43.49 16.84
N ALA A 107 -2.33 43.91 15.77
CA ALA A 107 -2.77 43.70 14.41
C ALA A 107 -2.35 42.33 13.87
N TYR A 108 -1.47 41.61 14.58
CA TYR A 108 -0.88 40.36 14.09
C TYR A 108 -1.90 39.22 13.96
N LYS A 109 -1.79 38.55 12.86
CA LYS A 109 -2.54 37.35 12.51
C LYS A 109 -1.70 36.46 11.63
N ILE A 110 -1.49 35.21 12.06
CA ILE A 110 -0.86 34.20 11.21
C ILE A 110 -1.92 33.44 10.39
N THR A 111 -1.62 33.19 9.13
CA THR A 111 -2.47 32.37 8.26
C THR A 111 -1.83 30.99 8.08
N ILE A 112 -2.56 29.95 8.48
CA ILE A 112 -2.22 28.57 8.23
C ILE A 112 -2.75 28.22 6.84
N LYS A 113 -1.85 27.88 5.90
CA LYS A 113 -2.20 27.45 4.54
C LYS A 113 -2.27 25.94 4.52
N GLU A 114 -3.43 25.42 4.12
CA GLU A 114 -3.76 24.00 4.06
C GLU A 114 -3.90 23.50 2.63
N ARG A 115 -3.98 22.16 2.48
CA ARG A 115 -4.34 21.52 1.21
C ARG A 115 -5.64 22.08 0.64
N ASN A 116 -5.79 21.97 -0.69
CA ASN A 116 -6.98 22.40 -1.42
C ASN A 116 -7.28 23.89 -1.24
N LYS A 117 -6.23 24.73 -1.04
CA LYS A 117 -6.33 26.17 -0.86
C LYS A 117 -7.14 26.61 0.39
N LYS A 118 -7.42 25.68 1.29
CA LYS A 118 -8.03 26.02 2.59
C LYS A 118 -7.08 26.87 3.41
N LYS A 119 -7.65 27.71 4.25
CA LYS A 119 -6.89 28.61 5.13
C LYS A 119 -7.62 28.74 6.47
N GLU A 120 -6.84 28.75 7.51
CA GLU A 120 -7.26 29.05 8.86
C GLU A 120 -6.35 30.13 9.43
N SER A 121 -6.75 30.84 10.48
CA SER A 121 -5.94 31.92 11.01
C SER A 121 -6.01 31.96 12.53
N ILE A 122 -4.90 32.34 13.12
CA ILE A 122 -4.78 32.59 14.54
C ILE A 122 -4.41 34.06 14.75
N SER A 123 -5.19 34.79 15.54
CA SER A 123 -4.90 36.18 15.96
C SER A 123 -4.04 36.20 17.22
N PHE A 124 -3.40 37.34 17.49
CA PHE A 124 -2.59 37.54 18.67
C PHE A 124 -3.37 37.30 19.99
N SER A 125 -4.65 37.67 20.02
CA SER A 125 -5.49 37.53 21.21
C SER A 125 -5.83 36.09 21.56
N GLN A 126 -5.89 35.21 20.57
CA GLN A 126 -6.17 33.77 20.78
C GLN A 126 -5.01 33.06 21.49
N VAL A 127 -3.81 33.62 21.45
CA VAL A 127 -2.60 33.03 22.05
C VAL A 127 -1.94 33.93 23.06
N ASN A 128 -2.57 35.08 23.37
CA ASN A 128 -2.05 36.10 24.27
C ASN A 128 -0.59 36.49 23.93
N LEU A 129 -0.33 36.72 22.60
CA LEU A 129 0.98 37.16 22.15
C LEU A 129 1.30 38.54 22.70
N ALA A 130 2.45 38.70 23.32
CA ALA A 130 2.85 39.96 23.96
C ALA A 130 4.34 40.24 23.75
N PHE A 131 4.67 41.56 23.74
CA PHE A 131 6.05 42.01 23.81
C PHE A 131 6.55 41.90 25.27
N LYS A 132 7.65 41.19 25.47
CA LYS A 132 8.36 41.13 26.76
C LYS A 132 9.32 42.31 26.83
N ASP A 133 9.02 43.21 27.76
CA ASP A 133 9.89 44.35 28.06
C ASP A 133 11.06 43.90 28.95
N ASP A 134 12.17 43.52 28.32
CA ASP A 134 13.36 43.00 28.99
C ASP A 134 14.52 44.01 29.04
N GLY A 135 14.26 45.31 28.74
CA GLY A 135 15.26 46.37 28.80
C GLY A 135 16.20 46.47 27.58
N LYS A 136 16.15 45.54 26.63
CA LYS A 136 17.06 45.55 25.46
C LYS A 136 16.91 46.81 24.58
N LEU A 137 15.71 47.38 24.48
CA LEU A 137 15.47 48.60 23.71
C LEU A 137 16.15 49.78 24.36
N GLU A 138 16.13 49.87 25.69
CA GLU A 138 16.86 50.88 26.49
C GLU A 138 18.36 50.72 26.33
N GLU A 139 18.87 49.49 26.39
CA GLU A 139 20.30 49.18 26.20
C GLU A 139 20.80 49.65 24.83
N ILE A 140 20.07 49.28 23.76
CA ILE A 140 20.39 49.73 22.38
C ILE A 140 20.42 51.26 22.32
N LYS A 141 19.43 51.96 22.93
CA LYS A 141 19.42 53.41 22.95
C LYS A 141 20.57 53.97 23.79
N ALA A 142 20.93 53.36 24.90
CA ALA A 142 22.05 53.80 25.74
C ALA A 142 23.42 53.71 25.03
N GLN A 143 23.56 52.75 24.10
CA GLN A 143 24.75 52.65 23.24
C GLN A 143 24.87 53.81 22.26
N GLN A 144 23.78 54.45 21.84
CA GLN A 144 23.71 55.60 20.95
C GLN A 144 23.88 56.88 21.73
N LYS A 145 25.14 57.30 21.98
CA LYS A 145 25.43 58.57 22.68
C LYS A 145 24.99 59.74 21.83
N GLY A 146 24.12 60.64 22.35
CA GLY A 146 23.51 61.71 21.59
C GLY A 146 24.48 62.55 20.75
N TYR A 147 25.66 62.85 21.27
CA TYR A 147 26.68 63.62 20.56
C TYR A 147 27.26 62.92 19.32
N ALA A 148 27.13 61.61 19.22
CA ALA A 148 27.66 60.82 18.12
C ALA A 148 26.68 60.70 16.93
N TRP A 149 25.55 61.39 16.94
CA TRP A 149 24.50 61.26 15.93
C TRP A 149 24.98 61.46 14.48
N ILE A 150 26.02 62.26 14.25
CA ILE A 150 26.57 62.56 12.92
C ILE A 150 27.10 61.26 12.24
N THR A 151 27.58 60.30 13.02
CA THR A 151 28.08 59.01 12.47
C THR A 151 26.96 58.21 11.82
N ALA A 152 25.74 58.38 12.26
CA ALA A 152 24.55 57.68 11.73
C ALA A 152 24.14 58.19 10.33
N LEU A 153 24.70 59.33 9.87
CA LEU A 153 24.50 59.79 8.51
C LEU A 153 25.29 58.92 7.50
N PHE A 154 26.29 58.19 7.96
CA PHE A 154 27.19 57.36 7.15
C PHE A 154 27.04 55.86 7.41
N GLN A 155 26.40 55.44 8.52
CA GLN A 155 26.21 54.03 8.92
C GLN A 155 24.81 53.82 9.48
N SER A 156 24.01 52.96 8.80
CA SER A 156 22.75 52.48 9.36
C SER A 156 23.03 51.38 10.37
N GLN A 157 22.28 51.37 11.48
CA GLN A 157 22.38 50.36 12.54
C GLN A 157 21.15 49.48 12.48
N ASP A 158 21.38 48.17 12.30
CA ASP A 158 20.32 47.14 12.28
C ASP A 158 20.55 46.16 13.43
N TYR A 159 19.73 46.26 14.48
CA TYR A 159 19.78 45.40 15.66
C TYR A 159 18.77 44.27 15.47
N ARG A 160 19.28 43.04 15.39
CA ARG A 160 18.50 41.82 15.29
C ARG A 160 18.39 41.15 16.67
N ASP A 161 17.37 40.32 16.85
CA ASP A 161 17.12 39.58 18.10
C ASP A 161 16.97 40.46 19.37
N ALA A 162 16.58 41.69 19.17
CA ALA A 162 16.38 42.68 20.25
C ALA A 162 14.93 42.75 20.78
N ILE A 163 13.98 42.15 20.06
CA ILE A 163 12.58 42.10 20.48
C ILE A 163 12.28 40.66 20.90
N THR A 164 11.94 40.50 22.18
CA THR A 164 11.50 39.21 22.73
C THR A 164 9.98 39.21 22.80
N LEU A 165 9.37 38.16 22.16
CA LEU A 165 7.93 37.93 22.26
C LEU A 165 7.65 36.79 23.22
N THR A 166 6.53 36.82 23.87
CA THR A 166 6.01 35.76 24.73
C THR A 166 4.58 35.44 24.34
N MET A 167 4.17 34.21 24.60
CA MET A 167 2.82 33.75 24.35
C MET A 167 2.38 32.87 25.53
N ASP A 168 1.09 32.86 25.84
CA ASP A 168 0.52 31.96 26.84
C ASP A 168 0.42 30.53 26.29
N ASP A 169 1.13 29.61 26.94
CA ASP A 169 1.18 28.20 26.48
C ASP A 169 -0.18 27.50 26.61
N THR A 170 -1.01 27.87 27.59
CA THR A 170 -2.35 27.28 27.73
C THR A 170 -3.27 27.79 26.63
N ALA A 171 -3.33 29.09 26.39
CA ALA A 171 -4.11 29.70 25.32
C ALA A 171 -3.67 29.19 23.93
N PHE A 172 -2.36 29.04 23.73
CA PHE A 172 -1.84 28.44 22.50
C PHE A 172 -2.28 26.98 22.33
N ASN A 173 -2.19 26.19 23.40
CA ASN A 173 -2.59 24.77 23.33
C ASN A 173 -4.08 24.63 23.04
N ASP A 174 -4.92 25.44 23.67
CA ASP A 174 -6.36 25.43 23.46
C ASP A 174 -6.70 25.83 22.00
N THR A 175 -6.13 26.93 21.53
CA THR A 175 -6.29 27.41 20.16
C THR A 175 -5.80 26.34 19.16
N TYR A 176 -4.63 25.77 19.40
CA TYR A 176 -4.04 24.73 18.56
C TYR A 176 -4.91 23.47 18.47
N ASN A 177 -5.42 22.99 19.62
CA ASN A 177 -6.23 21.77 19.64
C ASN A 177 -7.60 21.93 18.95
N ASN A 178 -8.09 23.16 18.88
CA ASN A 178 -9.36 23.52 18.26
C ASN A 178 -9.25 23.99 16.79
N LEU A 179 -8.08 23.82 16.15
CA LEU A 179 -7.94 24.11 14.73
C LEU A 179 -8.91 23.28 13.90
N ASN A 180 -9.55 23.91 12.90
CA ASN A 180 -10.45 23.21 11.95
C ASN A 180 -9.74 22.09 11.19
N ALA A 181 -8.44 22.25 10.94
CA ALA A 181 -7.60 21.20 10.36
C ALA A 181 -7.61 19.87 11.14
N PHE A 182 -8.10 19.87 12.40
CA PHE A 182 -8.20 18.69 13.26
C PHE A 182 -9.63 18.20 13.48
N ASN A 183 -10.61 18.88 12.92
CA ASN A 183 -12.02 18.48 13.03
C ASN A 183 -12.23 17.12 12.36
N LYS A 184 -12.67 16.12 13.13
CA LYS A 184 -12.85 14.75 12.69
C LYS A 184 -13.79 14.60 11.51
N ASP A 185 -14.83 15.46 11.44
CA ASP A 185 -15.82 15.42 10.36
C ASP A 185 -15.28 15.97 9.03
N MET A 186 -14.16 16.68 9.08
CA MET A 186 -13.52 17.30 7.91
C MET A 186 -12.21 16.61 7.51
N VAL A 187 -11.69 15.72 8.36
CA VAL A 187 -10.43 15.02 8.12
C VAL A 187 -10.66 13.78 7.25
N VAL A 188 -9.99 13.76 6.12
CA VAL A 188 -9.90 12.61 5.21
C VAL A 188 -8.54 11.95 5.43
N ALA A 189 -8.55 10.65 5.75
CA ALA A 189 -7.32 9.89 5.86
C ALA A 189 -6.66 9.69 4.47
N PRO A 190 -5.33 9.62 4.41
CA PRO A 190 -4.67 9.19 3.18
C PRO A 190 -5.00 7.73 2.89
N VAL A 191 -5.16 7.41 1.61
CA VAL A 191 -5.36 6.03 1.13
C VAL A 191 -4.33 5.77 0.04
N ASP A 192 -3.66 4.64 0.13
CA ASP A 192 -2.71 4.20 -0.88
C ASP A 192 -3.44 3.83 -2.19
N ALA A 193 -2.76 3.94 -3.31
CA ALA A 193 -3.26 3.41 -4.57
C ALA A 193 -3.38 1.88 -4.48
N TYR A 194 -4.40 1.30 -5.10
CA TYR A 194 -4.66 -0.14 -5.06
C TYR A 194 -5.30 -0.61 -6.37
N SER A 195 -5.27 -1.93 -6.61
CA SER A 195 -5.92 -2.52 -7.78
C SER A 195 -7.36 -2.92 -7.48
N THR A 196 -8.28 -2.58 -8.37
CA THR A 196 -9.68 -3.01 -8.31
C THR A 196 -10.07 -3.79 -9.56
N TYR A 197 -10.90 -4.83 -9.37
CA TYR A 197 -11.35 -5.69 -10.46
C TYR A 197 -12.65 -5.17 -11.10
N ASP A 198 -12.60 -4.98 -12.41
CA ASP A 198 -13.78 -4.69 -13.22
C ASP A 198 -14.31 -5.98 -13.87
N LYS A 199 -15.57 -6.32 -13.56
CA LYS A 199 -16.24 -7.51 -14.07
C LYS A 199 -16.60 -7.41 -15.56
N ALA A 200 -16.78 -6.20 -16.08
CA ALA A 200 -17.18 -5.99 -17.46
C ALA A 200 -16.00 -6.24 -18.41
N THR A 201 -14.83 -5.78 -18.04
CA THR A 201 -13.61 -5.91 -18.84
C THR A 201 -12.77 -7.15 -18.47
N ASN A 202 -13.13 -7.88 -17.39
CA ASN A 202 -12.35 -8.98 -16.82
C ASN A 202 -10.89 -8.56 -16.56
N SER A 203 -10.69 -7.37 -16.01
CA SER A 203 -9.37 -6.81 -15.76
C SER A 203 -9.30 -6.01 -14.46
N TYR A 204 -8.09 -5.80 -13.96
CA TYR A 204 -7.80 -4.92 -12.85
C TYR A 204 -7.33 -3.56 -13.35
N SER A 205 -7.83 -2.49 -12.75
CA SER A 205 -7.37 -1.13 -12.93
C SER A 205 -6.83 -0.57 -11.61
N ILE A 206 -5.87 0.35 -11.69
CA ILE A 206 -5.33 1.02 -10.50
C ILE A 206 -6.28 2.15 -10.13
N VAL A 207 -6.78 2.14 -8.89
CA VAL A 207 -7.42 3.28 -8.25
C VAL A 207 -6.31 4.17 -7.68
N PRO A 208 -6.26 5.45 -8.09
CA PRO A 208 -5.23 6.37 -7.59
C PRO A 208 -5.31 6.57 -6.08
N GLU A 209 -4.18 6.94 -5.52
CA GLU A 209 -4.06 7.32 -4.12
C GLU A 209 -4.90 8.55 -3.76
N VAL A 210 -5.34 8.62 -2.51
CA VAL A 210 -5.98 9.79 -1.92
C VAL A 210 -5.04 10.39 -0.89
N TYR A 211 -4.59 11.61 -1.11
CA TYR A 211 -3.67 12.29 -0.18
C TYR A 211 -4.32 12.64 1.15
N GLY A 212 -5.63 12.84 1.15
CA GLY A 212 -6.34 13.26 2.35
C GLY A 212 -5.84 14.59 2.91
N ASN A 213 -6.15 14.87 4.19
CA ASN A 213 -5.72 16.09 4.90
C ASN A 213 -5.39 15.83 6.37
N THR A 214 -5.03 14.60 6.72
CA THR A 214 -4.65 14.25 8.11
C THR A 214 -3.34 14.90 8.51
N VAL A 215 -3.37 15.82 9.46
CA VAL A 215 -2.21 16.57 9.93
C VAL A 215 -1.40 15.77 10.95
N LYS A 216 -0.07 15.82 10.84
CA LYS A 216 0.91 15.34 11.83
C LYS A 216 1.00 16.35 13.00
N LYS A 217 0.05 16.31 13.94
CA LYS A 217 -0.08 17.28 15.04
C LYS A 217 1.22 17.52 15.78
N LYS A 218 1.96 16.46 16.13
CA LYS A 218 3.23 16.58 16.88
C LYS A 218 4.30 17.36 16.10
N LYS A 219 4.26 17.33 14.76
CA LYS A 219 5.20 18.06 13.92
C LYS A 219 4.79 19.50 13.72
N LEU A 220 3.50 19.76 13.50
CA LEU A 220 3.00 21.11 13.26
C LEU A 220 3.13 22.01 14.51
N LYS A 221 2.89 21.47 15.70
CA LYS A 221 2.82 22.25 16.93
C LYS A 221 4.04 23.15 17.19
N PRO A 222 5.28 22.61 17.22
CA PRO A 222 6.47 23.43 17.43
C PRO A 222 6.70 24.44 16.30
N LEU A 223 6.47 24.06 15.06
CA LEU A 223 6.64 24.95 13.89
C LEU A 223 5.67 26.12 13.95
N LEU A 224 4.42 25.89 14.32
CA LEU A 224 3.44 26.96 14.45
C LEU A 224 3.77 27.88 15.64
N LYS A 225 4.24 27.33 16.76
CA LYS A 225 4.70 28.11 17.91
C LYS A 225 5.85 29.02 17.54
N GLU A 226 6.84 28.53 16.84
CA GLU A 226 7.97 29.29 16.34
C GLU A 226 7.55 30.37 15.35
N ALA A 227 6.71 30.03 14.36
CA ALA A 227 6.19 30.99 13.38
C ALA A 227 5.42 32.17 14.05
N ILE A 228 4.65 31.90 15.11
CA ILE A 228 3.95 32.95 15.86
C ILE A 228 4.94 33.83 16.59
N LEU A 229 5.94 33.28 17.28
CA LEU A 229 6.95 34.02 17.99
C LEU A 229 7.85 34.85 17.06
N ASN A 230 8.02 34.42 15.82
CA ASN A 230 8.72 35.17 14.77
C ASN A 230 7.83 36.20 14.06
N MET A 231 6.54 36.28 14.40
CA MET A 231 5.54 37.10 13.69
C MET A 231 5.46 36.80 12.18
N ASP A 232 5.60 35.54 11.80
CA ASP A 232 5.45 35.11 10.39
C ASP A 232 4.02 35.36 9.92
N LYS A 233 3.85 35.87 8.71
CA LYS A 233 2.52 36.15 8.13
C LYS A 233 1.74 34.90 7.80
N SER A 234 2.42 33.79 7.51
CA SER A 234 1.77 32.53 7.20
C SER A 234 2.71 31.35 7.38
N ILE A 235 2.12 30.19 7.70
CA ILE A 235 2.78 28.90 7.66
C ILE A 235 2.05 28.01 6.64
N ASP A 236 2.79 27.33 5.80
CA ASP A 236 2.27 26.37 4.82
C ASP A 236 2.54 24.95 5.33
N ILE A 237 1.50 24.29 5.80
CA ILE A 237 1.63 22.98 6.45
C ILE A 237 1.91 21.85 5.47
N GLU A 238 1.61 22.04 4.17
CA GLU A 238 2.04 21.13 3.10
C GLU A 238 3.55 21.21 2.87
N LYS A 239 4.08 22.42 2.68
CA LYS A 239 5.51 22.63 2.43
C LYS A 239 6.38 22.20 3.60
N ASN A 240 5.86 22.26 4.82
CA ASN A 240 6.52 21.79 6.03
C ASN A 240 6.33 20.28 6.29
N ASP A 241 5.80 19.54 5.31
CA ASP A 241 5.54 18.09 5.42
C ASP A 241 4.76 17.73 6.70
N CYS A 242 3.75 18.52 7.03
CA CYS A 242 2.91 18.29 8.21
C CYS A 242 1.68 17.43 7.94
N TYR A 243 1.49 16.90 6.73
CA TYR A 243 0.43 15.95 6.44
C TYR A 243 0.94 14.50 6.45
N LYS A 244 0.07 13.57 6.83
CA LYS A 244 0.25 12.17 6.49
C LYS A 244 -0.03 12.02 5.00
N ASN A 245 0.87 11.35 4.31
CA ASN A 245 0.75 11.10 2.87
C ASN A 245 0.56 9.61 2.60
N PRO A 246 -0.04 9.22 1.48
CA PRO A 246 -0.04 7.84 1.02
C PRO A 246 1.40 7.32 0.89
N ALA A 247 1.62 6.08 1.29
CA ALA A 247 2.92 5.42 1.13
C ALA A 247 3.13 4.98 -0.33
N TYR A 248 2.06 4.55 -0.99
CA TYR A 248 2.08 4.04 -2.35
C TYR A 248 1.18 4.88 -3.27
N LYS A 249 1.75 5.33 -4.39
CA LYS A 249 1.07 6.09 -5.43
C LYS A 249 0.76 5.20 -6.63
N LYS A 250 -0.13 5.64 -7.51
CA LYS A 250 -0.54 4.89 -8.71
C LYS A 250 0.61 4.49 -9.64
N ASP A 251 1.69 5.25 -9.63
CA ASP A 251 2.91 5.04 -10.41
C ASP A 251 4.03 4.36 -9.63
N THR A 252 3.81 4.02 -8.38
CA THR A 252 4.75 3.27 -7.55
C THR A 252 4.95 1.87 -8.16
N LYS A 253 6.18 1.44 -8.25
CA LYS A 253 6.55 0.17 -8.90
C LYS A 253 5.77 -1.02 -8.37
N GLU A 254 5.63 -1.12 -7.06
CA GLU A 254 4.93 -2.21 -6.37
C GLU A 254 3.46 -2.28 -6.79
N VAL A 255 2.77 -1.14 -6.86
CA VAL A 255 1.36 -1.04 -7.29
C VAL A 255 1.19 -1.44 -8.76
N VAL A 256 2.08 -0.93 -9.62
CA VAL A 256 2.05 -1.23 -11.06
C VAL A 256 2.32 -2.71 -11.32
N GLU A 257 3.31 -3.29 -10.64
CA GLU A 257 3.63 -4.73 -10.78
C GLU A 257 2.53 -5.62 -10.19
N ALA A 258 1.91 -5.22 -9.08
CA ALA A 258 0.77 -5.94 -8.52
C ALA A 258 -0.40 -5.94 -9.51
N ASN A 259 -0.76 -4.79 -10.05
CA ASN A 259 -1.83 -4.66 -11.05
C ASN A 259 -1.55 -5.52 -12.29
N LYS A 260 -0.33 -5.45 -12.84
CA LYS A 260 0.11 -6.26 -13.97
C LYS A 260 0.01 -7.75 -13.67
N THR A 261 0.43 -8.16 -12.47
CA THR A 261 0.40 -9.56 -12.01
C THR A 261 -1.03 -10.05 -11.87
N MET A 262 -1.92 -9.26 -11.25
CA MET A 262 -3.34 -9.60 -11.13
C MET A 262 -4.01 -9.72 -12.49
N ASN A 263 -3.72 -8.81 -13.41
CA ASN A 263 -4.22 -8.87 -14.79
C ASN A 263 -3.74 -10.13 -15.50
N LYS A 264 -2.45 -10.49 -15.35
CA LYS A 264 -1.90 -11.71 -15.89
C LYS A 264 -2.66 -12.95 -15.41
N TYR A 265 -3.02 -13.01 -14.12
CA TYR A 265 -3.70 -14.16 -13.53
C TYR A 265 -5.18 -14.27 -13.95
N VAL A 266 -5.87 -13.16 -14.18
CA VAL A 266 -7.29 -13.21 -14.57
C VAL A 266 -7.53 -13.35 -16.08
N GLN A 267 -6.50 -13.18 -16.89
CA GLN A 267 -6.61 -13.40 -18.33
C GLN A 267 -6.40 -14.86 -18.74
N GLU A 268 -5.95 -15.70 -17.80
CA GLU A 268 -5.75 -17.13 -18.08
C GLU A 268 -7.04 -17.93 -17.96
N THR A 269 -7.05 -19.06 -18.67
CA THR A 269 -8.02 -20.13 -18.51
C THR A 269 -7.28 -21.42 -18.17
N ILE A 270 -7.60 -22.02 -17.02
CA ILE A 270 -7.08 -23.34 -16.63
C ILE A 270 -8.14 -24.36 -16.97
N THR A 271 -7.84 -25.25 -17.91
CA THR A 271 -8.72 -26.32 -18.34
C THR A 271 -8.30 -27.61 -17.67
N TYR A 272 -9.16 -28.12 -16.78
CA TYR A 272 -9.02 -29.47 -16.23
C TYR A 272 -9.50 -30.50 -17.24
N ASP A 273 -8.62 -31.46 -17.56
CA ASP A 273 -8.88 -32.57 -18.46
C ASP A 273 -9.13 -33.87 -17.68
N PHE A 274 -10.34 -34.38 -17.75
CA PHE A 274 -10.75 -35.63 -17.14
C PHE A 274 -10.81 -36.80 -18.19
N ASP A 275 -10.10 -36.66 -19.28
CA ASP A 275 -10.04 -37.57 -20.44
C ASP A 275 -11.32 -37.56 -21.30
N ASP A 276 -12.50 -37.78 -20.74
CA ASP A 276 -13.79 -37.81 -21.44
C ASP A 276 -14.54 -36.48 -21.37
N ARG A 277 -14.07 -35.54 -20.58
CA ARG A 277 -14.68 -34.19 -20.35
C ARG A 277 -13.68 -33.19 -19.82
N THR A 278 -14.05 -31.92 -19.91
CA THR A 278 -13.22 -30.81 -19.39
C THR A 278 -14.01 -29.87 -18.49
N GLU A 279 -13.31 -29.22 -17.58
CA GLU A 279 -13.83 -28.12 -16.77
C GLU A 279 -12.91 -26.92 -16.87
N GLU A 280 -13.49 -25.72 -17.08
CA GLU A 280 -12.73 -24.48 -17.21
C GLU A 280 -12.81 -23.62 -15.96
N LEU A 281 -11.67 -23.22 -15.47
CA LEU A 281 -11.50 -22.19 -14.46
C LEU A 281 -11.06 -20.90 -15.14
N LYS A 282 -11.97 -19.92 -15.20
CA LYS A 282 -11.77 -18.63 -15.88
C LYS A 282 -11.42 -17.50 -14.90
N GLY A 283 -10.78 -16.45 -15.42
CA GLY A 283 -10.34 -15.29 -14.68
C GLY A 283 -11.39 -14.64 -13.76
N LYS A 284 -12.65 -14.57 -14.21
CA LYS A 284 -13.78 -14.08 -13.37
C LYS A 284 -13.91 -14.84 -12.04
N LYS A 285 -13.52 -16.10 -11.96
CA LYS A 285 -13.52 -16.88 -10.74
C LYS A 285 -12.21 -16.70 -9.99
N ILE A 286 -11.08 -16.66 -10.70
CA ILE A 286 -9.74 -16.44 -10.15
C ILE A 286 -9.67 -15.06 -9.47
N SER A 287 -10.28 -14.00 -10.04
CA SER A 287 -10.27 -12.65 -9.48
C SER A 287 -10.79 -12.58 -8.03
N LYS A 288 -11.73 -13.46 -7.67
CA LYS A 288 -12.27 -13.54 -6.31
C LYS A 288 -11.30 -14.18 -5.30
N TRP A 289 -10.21 -14.75 -5.76
CA TRP A 289 -9.20 -15.44 -4.97
C TRP A 289 -7.93 -14.64 -4.81
N LEU A 290 -7.80 -13.54 -5.59
CA LEU A 290 -6.64 -12.67 -5.54
C LEU A 290 -6.83 -11.58 -4.48
N TYR A 291 -5.74 -11.25 -3.79
CA TYR A 291 -5.66 -10.09 -2.91
C TYR A 291 -4.23 -9.54 -2.90
N GLU A 292 -4.12 -8.27 -2.57
CA GLU A 292 -2.86 -7.59 -2.31
C GLU A 292 -2.60 -7.53 -0.81
N THR A 293 -1.35 -7.70 -0.41
CA THR A 293 -0.90 -7.39 0.95
C THR A 293 -0.66 -5.87 1.09
N ASP A 294 -0.41 -5.40 2.31
CA ASP A 294 -0.04 -3.99 2.58
C ASP A 294 1.25 -3.55 1.83
N LYS A 295 2.03 -4.49 1.30
CA LYS A 295 3.22 -4.25 0.48
C LYS A 295 2.99 -4.47 -1.01
N HIS A 296 1.73 -4.55 -1.43
CA HIS A 296 1.32 -4.85 -2.81
C HIS A 296 1.82 -6.18 -3.37
N GLU A 297 2.14 -7.17 -2.50
CA GLU A 297 2.39 -8.52 -2.97
C GLU A 297 1.08 -9.21 -3.33
N VAL A 298 0.97 -9.73 -4.55
CA VAL A 298 -0.21 -10.48 -5.00
C VAL A 298 -0.20 -11.89 -4.42
N LYS A 299 -1.25 -12.24 -3.71
CA LYS A 299 -1.47 -13.57 -3.12
C LYS A 299 -2.76 -14.19 -3.66
N VAL A 300 -2.83 -15.52 -3.53
CA VAL A 300 -4.01 -16.32 -3.89
C VAL A 300 -4.55 -16.95 -2.62
N HIS A 301 -5.82 -16.78 -2.32
CA HIS A 301 -6.51 -17.46 -1.23
C HIS A 301 -6.57 -18.97 -1.49
N SER A 302 -5.66 -19.74 -0.88
CA SER A 302 -5.57 -21.20 -1.03
C SER A 302 -6.85 -21.93 -0.63
N GLU A 303 -7.59 -21.38 0.37
CA GLU A 303 -8.86 -21.91 0.80
C GLU A 303 -9.94 -21.89 -0.30
N MET A 304 -9.93 -20.84 -1.13
CA MET A 304 -10.87 -20.73 -2.25
C MET A 304 -10.52 -21.72 -3.35
N ALA A 305 -9.21 -21.93 -3.59
CA ALA A 305 -8.73 -22.98 -4.49
C ALA A 305 -9.12 -24.36 -3.95
N ALA A 306 -8.93 -24.63 -2.65
CA ALA A 306 -9.34 -25.90 -2.02
C ALA A 306 -10.84 -26.16 -2.16
N LYS A 307 -11.69 -25.15 -1.92
CA LYS A 307 -13.14 -25.26 -2.13
C LYS A 307 -13.50 -25.58 -3.59
N TYR A 308 -12.74 -25.08 -4.53
CA TYR A 308 -12.94 -25.39 -5.95
C TYR A 308 -12.53 -26.84 -6.27
N ILE A 309 -11.36 -27.29 -5.79
CA ILE A 309 -10.91 -28.66 -5.96
C ILE A 309 -11.87 -29.66 -5.32
N LYS A 310 -12.38 -29.33 -4.10
CA LYS A 310 -13.41 -30.16 -3.48
C LYS A 310 -14.65 -30.32 -4.36
N LYS A 311 -15.13 -29.24 -5.00
CA LYS A 311 -16.26 -29.33 -5.95
C LYS A 311 -15.96 -30.20 -7.17
N LEU A 312 -14.71 -30.17 -7.66
CA LEU A 312 -14.31 -31.07 -8.72
C LEU A 312 -14.28 -32.51 -8.24
N ALA A 313 -13.77 -32.78 -7.03
CA ALA A 313 -13.78 -34.10 -6.42
C ALA A 313 -15.22 -34.62 -6.22
N ASP A 314 -16.10 -33.82 -5.59
CA ASP A 314 -17.50 -34.17 -5.39
C ASP A 314 -18.23 -34.51 -6.71
N LYS A 315 -17.80 -33.91 -7.83
CA LYS A 315 -18.43 -34.13 -9.15
C LYS A 315 -17.81 -35.30 -9.94
N TYR A 316 -16.51 -35.57 -9.75
CA TYR A 316 -15.76 -36.46 -10.65
C TYR A 316 -15.08 -37.65 -9.97
N ASP A 317 -15.04 -37.71 -8.63
CA ASP A 317 -14.54 -38.88 -7.95
C ASP A 317 -15.57 -40.03 -8.06
N THR A 318 -15.04 -41.24 -8.20
CA THR A 318 -15.87 -42.42 -8.36
C THR A 318 -15.58 -43.51 -7.32
N VAL A 319 -14.69 -43.25 -6.36
CA VAL A 319 -14.46 -44.19 -5.25
C VAL A 319 -15.74 -44.30 -4.40
N GLY A 320 -16.20 -45.53 -4.20
CA GLY A 320 -17.35 -45.83 -3.35
C GLY A 320 -18.73 -45.54 -3.93
N ILE A 321 -18.83 -44.95 -5.13
CA ILE A 321 -20.14 -44.68 -5.75
C ILE A 321 -20.90 -45.99 -6.08
N LYS A 322 -22.21 -45.85 -6.17
CA LYS A 322 -23.04 -46.95 -6.67
C LYS A 322 -22.82 -47.16 -8.18
N ARG A 323 -22.58 -48.43 -8.55
CA ARG A 323 -22.41 -48.86 -9.96
C ARG A 323 -23.47 -49.88 -10.31
N ASN A 324 -24.19 -49.66 -11.39
CA ASN A 324 -25.16 -50.61 -11.94
C ASN A 324 -24.68 -50.93 -13.33
N PHE A 325 -24.44 -52.21 -13.59
CA PHE A 325 -23.94 -52.65 -14.91
C PHE A 325 -24.31 -54.14 -15.13
N THR A 326 -24.39 -54.53 -16.38
CA THR A 326 -24.47 -55.94 -16.75
C THR A 326 -23.05 -56.49 -16.85
N SER A 327 -22.73 -57.54 -16.14
CA SER A 327 -21.42 -58.19 -16.19
C SER A 327 -21.19 -58.84 -17.57
N ILE A 328 -19.96 -59.27 -17.84
CA ILE A 328 -19.60 -59.87 -19.13
C ILE A 328 -20.34 -61.22 -19.31
N CYS A 329 -20.65 -61.92 -18.24
CA CYS A 329 -21.44 -63.13 -18.29
C CYS A 329 -22.98 -62.89 -18.32
N GLY A 330 -23.41 -61.64 -18.31
CA GLY A 330 -24.83 -61.28 -18.42
C GLY A 330 -25.55 -60.98 -17.11
N ASN A 331 -24.88 -61.06 -15.96
CA ASN A 331 -25.50 -60.78 -14.66
C ASN A 331 -25.75 -59.28 -14.48
N GLU A 332 -26.91 -58.91 -13.95
CA GLU A 332 -27.21 -57.52 -13.53
C GLU A 332 -26.58 -57.26 -12.16
N VAL A 333 -25.55 -56.41 -12.13
CA VAL A 333 -24.80 -56.10 -10.90
C VAL A 333 -25.14 -54.70 -10.40
N SER A 334 -25.49 -54.62 -9.12
CA SER A 334 -25.66 -53.35 -8.37
C SER A 334 -24.77 -53.38 -7.15
N VAL A 335 -23.72 -52.59 -7.14
CA VAL A 335 -22.71 -52.58 -6.09
C VAL A 335 -22.32 -51.14 -5.72
N SER A 336 -22.12 -50.91 -4.41
CA SER A 336 -21.61 -49.64 -3.91
C SER A 336 -20.54 -49.89 -2.85
N GLY A 337 -19.75 -48.88 -2.54
CA GLY A 337 -18.64 -48.99 -1.59
C GLY A 337 -17.37 -49.53 -2.21
N GLY A 338 -16.42 -49.92 -1.37
CA GLY A 338 -15.08 -50.32 -1.77
C GLY A 338 -14.15 -49.14 -1.99
N THR A 339 -12.93 -49.45 -2.45
CA THR A 339 -11.82 -48.48 -2.54
C THR A 339 -11.42 -48.15 -3.97
N TYR A 340 -12.01 -48.82 -4.94
CA TYR A 340 -11.71 -48.62 -6.36
C TYR A 340 -12.44 -47.43 -6.95
N GLY A 341 -11.74 -46.66 -7.78
CA GLY A 341 -12.31 -45.57 -8.51
C GLY A 341 -11.31 -44.44 -8.73
N TRP A 342 -11.76 -43.37 -9.33
CA TRP A 342 -11.04 -42.11 -9.43
C TRP A 342 -11.20 -41.35 -8.11
N ARG A 343 -10.10 -40.80 -7.60
CA ARG A 343 -10.08 -39.94 -6.43
C ARG A 343 -9.02 -38.87 -6.56
N ILE A 344 -9.42 -37.65 -6.60
CA ILE A 344 -8.51 -36.49 -6.65
C ILE A 344 -7.76 -36.38 -5.32
N ASP A 345 -6.44 -36.22 -5.35
CA ASP A 345 -5.66 -35.75 -4.20
C ASP A 345 -5.91 -34.26 -4.01
N GLN A 346 -6.94 -33.93 -3.23
CA GLN A 346 -7.38 -32.56 -3.05
C GLN A 346 -6.28 -31.67 -2.47
N LYS A 347 -5.39 -32.20 -1.63
CA LYS A 347 -4.30 -31.44 -1.01
C LYS A 347 -3.19 -31.13 -2.03
N ALA A 348 -2.76 -32.14 -2.78
CA ALA A 348 -1.73 -31.94 -3.80
C ALA A 348 -2.27 -31.06 -4.93
N GLU A 349 -3.50 -31.30 -5.40
CA GLU A 349 -4.09 -30.54 -6.49
C GLU A 349 -4.36 -29.08 -6.11
N THR A 350 -4.75 -28.79 -4.88
CA THR A 350 -4.87 -27.40 -4.39
C THR A 350 -3.55 -26.65 -4.52
N LYS A 351 -2.44 -27.27 -4.11
CA LYS A 351 -1.10 -26.68 -4.27
C LYS A 351 -0.72 -26.47 -5.73
N ASN A 352 -1.01 -27.48 -6.56
CA ASN A 352 -0.76 -27.44 -8.00
C ASN A 352 -1.56 -26.32 -8.67
N LEU A 353 -2.85 -26.18 -8.35
CA LEU A 353 -3.71 -25.12 -8.86
C LEU A 353 -3.19 -23.73 -8.50
N VAL A 354 -2.85 -23.47 -7.23
CA VAL A 354 -2.28 -22.18 -6.80
C VAL A 354 -0.96 -21.87 -7.54
N LYS A 355 -0.10 -22.90 -7.71
CA LYS A 355 1.14 -22.76 -8.47
C LYS A 355 0.86 -22.46 -9.96
N THR A 356 -0.16 -23.08 -10.54
CA THR A 356 -0.55 -22.88 -11.92
C THR A 356 -1.10 -21.49 -12.17
N ILE A 357 -1.98 -20.97 -11.29
CA ILE A 357 -2.46 -19.58 -11.35
C ILE A 357 -1.28 -18.61 -11.34
N LYS A 358 -0.30 -18.82 -10.45
CA LYS A 358 0.88 -17.96 -10.36
C LYS A 358 1.77 -17.97 -11.61
N LYS A 359 1.68 -18.96 -12.48
CA LYS A 359 2.38 -18.95 -13.78
C LYS A 359 1.78 -17.94 -14.75
N GLY A 360 0.47 -17.66 -14.63
CA GLY A 360 -0.25 -16.68 -15.44
C GLY A 360 -0.22 -17.03 -16.93
N LYS A 361 -0.55 -18.27 -17.26
CA LYS A 361 -0.62 -18.76 -18.64
C LYS A 361 -1.76 -19.77 -18.75
N SER A 362 -2.60 -19.61 -19.76
CA SER A 362 -3.63 -20.60 -20.06
C SER A 362 -3.01 -21.96 -20.31
N VAL A 363 -3.58 -22.99 -19.70
CA VAL A 363 -3.03 -24.34 -19.72
C VAL A 363 -4.13 -25.37 -19.54
N LYS A 364 -3.94 -26.53 -20.20
CA LYS A 364 -4.72 -27.74 -20.02
C LYS A 364 -3.94 -28.67 -19.09
N ILE A 365 -4.54 -29.11 -17.97
CA ILE A 365 -3.92 -29.97 -16.96
C ILE A 365 -4.82 -31.14 -16.60
N LYS A 366 -4.23 -32.23 -16.16
CA LYS A 366 -4.93 -33.33 -15.51
C LYS A 366 -4.82 -33.16 -14.00
N PRO A 367 -5.90 -33.45 -13.23
CA PRO A 367 -5.81 -33.41 -11.76
C PRO A 367 -4.77 -34.40 -11.23
N GLU A 368 -4.18 -34.05 -10.08
CA GLU A 368 -3.43 -35.01 -9.28
C GLU A 368 -4.40 -35.96 -8.59
N TYR A 369 -4.17 -37.28 -8.79
CA TYR A 369 -5.04 -38.32 -8.29
C TYR A 369 -4.39 -39.12 -7.17
N ALA A 370 -5.11 -39.30 -6.05
CA ALA A 370 -4.77 -40.29 -5.03
C ALA A 370 -5.05 -41.72 -5.50
N HIS A 371 -6.11 -41.90 -6.28
CA HIS A 371 -6.49 -43.19 -6.90
C HIS A 371 -6.95 -42.98 -8.33
N ARG A 372 -6.63 -43.93 -9.20
CA ARG A 372 -7.03 -43.95 -10.60
C ARG A 372 -7.75 -45.24 -10.96
N ALA A 373 -8.89 -45.13 -11.61
CA ALA A 373 -9.56 -46.25 -12.22
C ALA A 373 -8.98 -46.53 -13.61
N LYS A 374 -9.35 -47.67 -14.20
CA LYS A 374 -8.87 -48.10 -15.53
C LYS A 374 -9.54 -47.37 -16.68
N SER A 375 -10.70 -46.75 -16.44
CA SER A 375 -11.46 -46.02 -17.46
C SER A 375 -12.11 -44.77 -16.87
N ARG A 376 -12.30 -43.74 -17.68
CA ARG A 376 -13.15 -42.57 -17.39
C ARG A 376 -14.55 -42.68 -18.01
N LYS A 377 -14.79 -43.72 -18.80
CA LYS A 377 -16.10 -43.95 -19.37
C LYS A 377 -17.13 -44.27 -18.29
N LYS A 378 -18.42 -44.31 -18.65
CA LYS A 378 -19.54 -44.61 -17.73
C LYS A 378 -19.28 -45.87 -16.89
N PHE A 379 -18.58 -46.86 -17.46
CA PHE A 379 -18.12 -48.05 -16.76
C PHE A 379 -16.61 -47.91 -16.46
N ASP A 380 -16.30 -47.44 -15.27
CA ASP A 380 -14.91 -47.11 -14.87
C ASP A 380 -14.07 -48.38 -14.52
N ILE A 381 -14.72 -49.51 -14.32
CA ILE A 381 -14.09 -50.81 -14.05
C ILE A 381 -13.28 -51.29 -15.24
N GLY A 382 -13.75 -51.00 -16.47
CA GLY A 382 -13.10 -51.46 -17.71
C GLY A 382 -13.47 -52.90 -18.08
N SER A 383 -12.63 -53.51 -18.90
CA SER A 383 -12.88 -54.84 -19.45
C SER A 383 -11.98 -55.96 -18.88
N THR A 384 -11.15 -55.62 -17.90
CA THR A 384 -10.29 -56.59 -17.18
C THR A 384 -10.54 -56.44 -15.69
N TYR A 385 -11.22 -57.37 -15.04
CA TYR A 385 -11.56 -57.33 -13.63
C TYR A 385 -11.91 -58.73 -13.12
N VAL A 386 -11.89 -58.90 -11.80
CA VAL A 386 -12.44 -60.05 -11.11
C VAL A 386 -13.85 -59.72 -10.61
N GLU A 387 -14.79 -60.59 -10.79
CA GLU A 387 -16.16 -60.56 -10.27
C GLU A 387 -16.38 -61.71 -9.32
N VAL A 388 -16.90 -61.45 -8.14
CA VAL A 388 -17.25 -62.43 -7.10
C VAL A 388 -18.71 -62.24 -6.76
N SER A 389 -19.56 -63.23 -7.11
CA SER A 389 -20.94 -63.27 -6.68
C SER A 389 -21.02 -64.05 -5.36
N LEU A 390 -21.44 -63.38 -4.31
CA LEU A 390 -21.63 -64.02 -3.00
C LEU A 390 -22.86 -64.91 -2.96
N GLY A 391 -23.90 -64.58 -3.73
CA GLY A 391 -25.12 -65.39 -3.83
C GLY A 391 -24.90 -66.66 -4.58
N GLU A 392 -24.13 -66.62 -5.66
CA GLU A 392 -23.82 -67.81 -6.50
C GLU A 392 -22.60 -68.56 -5.98
N GLN A 393 -21.82 -68.00 -5.05
CA GLN A 393 -20.53 -68.55 -4.63
C GLN A 393 -19.65 -68.88 -5.78
N HIS A 394 -19.62 -67.98 -6.75
CA HIS A 394 -18.90 -68.16 -8.02
C HIS A 394 -18.05 -66.89 -8.30
N MET A 395 -16.90 -67.11 -8.98
CA MET A 395 -15.98 -66.06 -9.34
C MET A 395 -15.61 -66.12 -10.83
N TRP A 396 -15.66 -65.00 -11.49
CA TRP A 396 -15.18 -64.88 -12.86
C TRP A 396 -13.95 -63.91 -12.88
N PHE A 397 -13.01 -64.25 -13.74
CA PHE A 397 -11.95 -63.28 -14.12
C PHE A 397 -12.09 -63.00 -15.60
N TYR A 398 -12.30 -61.73 -15.88
CA TYR A 398 -12.37 -61.20 -17.26
C TYR A 398 -11.07 -60.51 -17.63
N LYS A 399 -10.54 -60.82 -18.80
CA LYS A 399 -9.36 -60.18 -19.38
C LYS A 399 -9.70 -59.66 -20.78
N ASN A 400 -9.59 -58.33 -20.98
CA ASN A 400 -9.91 -57.64 -22.23
C ASN A 400 -11.30 -58.04 -22.80
N GLY A 401 -12.29 -58.09 -21.93
CA GLY A 401 -13.68 -58.41 -22.31
C GLY A 401 -13.99 -59.87 -22.55
N LYS A 402 -13.06 -60.80 -22.26
CA LYS A 402 -13.25 -62.25 -22.41
C LYS A 402 -13.14 -62.92 -21.05
N THR A 403 -13.99 -63.85 -20.77
CA THR A 403 -13.90 -64.73 -19.57
C THR A 403 -12.68 -65.61 -19.68
N LEU A 404 -11.72 -65.46 -18.77
CA LEU A 404 -10.50 -66.24 -18.71
C LEU A 404 -10.57 -67.32 -17.63
N VAL A 405 -11.22 -67.02 -16.51
CA VAL A 405 -11.51 -67.96 -15.42
C VAL A 405 -12.99 -67.84 -15.06
N SER A 406 -13.63 -69.03 -14.79
CA SER A 406 -14.97 -69.16 -14.21
C SER A 406 -14.86 -70.35 -13.25
N THR A 407 -15.14 -70.14 -11.97
CA THR A 407 -14.90 -71.12 -10.93
C THR A 407 -15.77 -70.89 -9.70
N ASP A 408 -16.20 -71.97 -9.08
CA ASP A 408 -16.80 -71.92 -7.77
C ASP A 408 -15.77 -71.55 -6.71
N VAL A 409 -16.22 -70.79 -5.67
CA VAL A 409 -15.38 -70.31 -4.58
C VAL A 409 -16.10 -70.53 -3.23
N VAL A 410 -15.39 -70.33 -2.12
CA VAL A 410 -16.00 -70.22 -0.81
C VAL A 410 -15.60 -68.89 -0.19
N THR A 411 -16.58 -68.04 0.04
CA THR A 411 -16.36 -66.70 0.62
C THR A 411 -16.44 -66.72 2.13
N GLY A 412 -16.45 -65.55 2.80
CA GLY A 412 -16.48 -65.41 4.23
C GLY A 412 -17.72 -66.05 4.89
N ASP A 413 -17.54 -66.65 6.07
CA ASP A 413 -18.55 -67.28 6.90
C ASP A 413 -19.53 -66.26 7.46
N ILE A 414 -20.76 -66.24 6.95
CA ILE A 414 -21.79 -65.31 7.38
C ILE A 414 -22.36 -65.67 8.75
N SER A 415 -22.33 -66.96 9.14
CA SER A 415 -22.83 -67.38 10.46
C SER A 415 -21.96 -66.87 11.61
N LYS A 416 -20.69 -66.63 11.34
CA LYS A 416 -19.69 -66.10 12.27
C LYS A 416 -19.46 -64.59 12.12
N GLY A 417 -20.21 -63.93 11.25
CA GLY A 417 -20.03 -62.50 10.97
C GLY A 417 -18.75 -62.15 10.13
N HIS A 418 -18.19 -63.16 9.49
CA HIS A 418 -16.99 -63.00 8.67
C HIS A 418 -17.31 -62.81 7.19
N GLY A 419 -18.53 -62.40 6.83
CA GLY A 419 -18.91 -62.24 5.42
C GLY A 419 -17.92 -61.35 4.63
N THR A 420 -17.63 -61.77 3.40
CA THR A 420 -16.78 -60.97 2.50
C THR A 420 -17.49 -59.64 2.20
N PRO A 421 -16.87 -58.46 2.48
CA PRO A 421 -17.52 -57.20 2.25
C PRO A 421 -17.82 -56.94 0.78
N THR A 422 -19.07 -56.51 0.50
CA THR A 422 -19.43 -56.09 -0.88
C THR A 422 -18.81 -54.72 -1.21
N GLY A 423 -18.51 -54.52 -2.48
CA GLY A 423 -17.90 -53.27 -2.97
C GLY A 423 -17.08 -53.48 -4.24
N VAL A 424 -16.54 -52.38 -4.75
CA VAL A 424 -15.56 -52.42 -5.81
C VAL A 424 -14.20 -52.06 -5.24
N TYR A 425 -13.31 -53.04 -5.25
CA TYR A 425 -11.95 -52.96 -4.72
C TYR A 425 -10.93 -53.04 -5.87
N TYR A 426 -9.65 -53.07 -5.55
CA TYR A 426 -8.57 -53.34 -6.50
C TYR A 426 -7.53 -54.25 -5.87
N ILE A 427 -6.86 -55.06 -6.67
CA ILE A 427 -5.73 -55.86 -6.22
C ILE A 427 -4.63 -54.93 -5.67
N LEU A 428 -4.36 -55.03 -4.40
CA LEU A 428 -3.36 -54.19 -3.72
C LEU A 428 -1.94 -54.53 -4.17
N TYR A 429 -1.63 -55.81 -4.08
CA TYR A 429 -0.40 -56.45 -4.57
C TYR A 429 -0.67 -57.91 -4.85
N LYS A 430 0.29 -58.63 -5.40
CA LYS A 430 0.23 -60.08 -5.58
C LYS A 430 1.55 -60.69 -5.13
N THR A 431 1.50 -61.82 -4.43
CA THR A 431 2.67 -62.56 -3.97
C THR A 431 2.42 -64.06 -3.98
N THR A 432 3.48 -64.88 -3.95
CA THR A 432 3.46 -66.30 -3.81
C THR A 432 4.07 -66.71 -2.47
N ASP A 433 3.86 -67.95 -2.03
CA ASP A 433 4.47 -68.49 -0.83
C ASP A 433 4.19 -67.63 0.41
N TYR A 434 2.92 -67.40 0.72
CA TYR A 434 2.49 -66.49 1.77
C TYR A 434 1.75 -67.25 2.88
N THR A 435 2.02 -66.93 4.14
CA THR A 435 1.30 -67.45 5.27
C THR A 435 0.25 -66.48 5.78
N LEU A 436 -1.01 -66.79 5.61
CA LEU A 436 -2.14 -66.06 6.17
C LEU A 436 -2.21 -66.33 7.64
N THR A 437 -2.12 -65.28 8.47
CA THR A 437 -2.18 -65.38 9.93
C THR A 437 -3.41 -64.63 10.46
N GLY A 438 -4.07 -65.18 11.47
CA GLY A 438 -5.19 -64.57 12.17
C GLY A 438 -5.38 -65.21 13.55
N GLN A 439 -6.46 -64.84 14.24
CA GLN A 439 -6.71 -65.38 15.55
C GLN A 439 -6.96 -66.89 15.46
N GLY A 440 -5.99 -67.66 15.96
CA GLY A 440 -6.08 -69.13 16.05
C GLY A 440 -5.75 -69.89 14.75
N TYR A 441 -5.20 -69.24 13.74
CA TYR A 441 -4.77 -69.94 12.49
C TYR A 441 -3.51 -69.34 11.87
N ALA A 442 -2.79 -70.20 11.18
CA ALA A 442 -1.70 -69.86 10.27
C ALA A 442 -1.81 -70.82 9.06
N SER A 443 -2.21 -70.28 7.92
CA SER A 443 -2.48 -71.10 6.72
C SER A 443 -1.54 -70.65 5.58
N HIS A 444 -0.74 -71.60 5.09
CA HIS A 444 0.10 -71.39 3.92
C HIS A 444 -0.74 -71.39 2.65
N VAL A 445 -0.43 -70.43 1.72
CA VAL A 445 -1.06 -70.34 0.41
C VAL A 445 0.02 -70.10 -0.65
N ASP A 446 -0.14 -70.75 -1.81
CA ASP A 446 0.78 -70.58 -2.93
C ASP A 446 0.61 -69.22 -3.64
N TYR A 447 -0.62 -68.70 -3.67
CA TYR A 447 -0.96 -67.45 -4.39
C TYR A 447 -1.82 -66.58 -3.49
N TRP A 448 -1.39 -65.31 -3.29
CA TRP A 448 -2.09 -64.30 -2.48
C TRP A 448 -2.32 -63.01 -3.26
N LEU A 449 -3.58 -62.62 -3.39
CA LEU A 449 -4.01 -61.40 -4.07
C LEU A 449 -4.94 -60.60 -3.15
N PRO A 450 -4.41 -59.82 -2.20
CA PRO A 450 -5.24 -59.02 -1.31
C PRO A 450 -5.89 -57.85 -2.09
N PHE A 451 -7.18 -57.56 -1.72
CA PHE A 451 -7.93 -56.43 -2.24
C PHE A 451 -8.53 -55.53 -1.19
N ILE A 452 -8.49 -55.95 0.11
CA ILE A 452 -8.82 -55.11 1.25
C ILE A 452 -7.65 -55.11 2.23
N GLN A 453 -7.27 -53.93 2.71
CA GLN A 453 -6.09 -53.73 3.60
C GLN A 453 -6.11 -54.55 4.87
N ILE A 454 -7.30 -54.85 5.42
CA ILE A 454 -7.46 -55.68 6.64
C ILE A 454 -7.17 -57.16 6.40
N GLY A 455 -6.61 -57.55 5.27
CA GLY A 455 -6.18 -58.91 4.98
C GLY A 455 -7.23 -59.78 4.29
N VAL A 456 -8.16 -59.17 3.55
CA VAL A 456 -9.10 -59.92 2.71
C VAL A 456 -8.56 -59.96 1.27
N GLY A 457 -8.53 -61.15 0.68
CA GLY A 457 -7.96 -61.35 -0.66
C GLY A 457 -8.45 -62.67 -1.29
N ILE A 458 -7.95 -62.90 -2.52
CA ILE A 458 -8.18 -64.13 -3.28
C ILE A 458 -6.93 -65.00 -3.11
N HIS A 459 -7.12 -66.27 -2.74
CA HIS A 459 -6.01 -67.22 -2.54
C HIS A 459 -6.45 -68.63 -2.76
N ASP A 460 -5.49 -69.55 -2.97
CA ASP A 460 -5.74 -70.99 -2.99
C ASP A 460 -6.05 -71.50 -1.58
N SER A 461 -6.77 -72.64 -1.53
CA SER A 461 -7.16 -73.27 -0.29
C SER A 461 -7.07 -74.81 -0.40
N SER A 462 -5.84 -75.28 -0.26
CA SER A 462 -5.50 -76.70 -0.39
C SER A 462 -6.21 -77.59 0.64
N TRP A 463 -6.70 -77.03 1.73
CA TRP A 463 -7.45 -77.70 2.77
C TRP A 463 -8.93 -77.98 2.43
N ARG A 464 -9.43 -77.44 1.28
CA ARG A 464 -10.82 -77.64 0.83
C ARG A 464 -10.93 -78.66 -0.27
N GLY A 465 -11.87 -79.57 -0.08
CA GLY A 465 -12.20 -80.59 -1.10
C GLY A 465 -13.36 -80.14 -2.01
N SER A 466 -14.13 -79.08 -1.67
CA SER A 466 -15.27 -78.60 -2.43
C SER A 466 -15.43 -77.09 -2.35
N TYR A 467 -16.07 -76.52 -3.35
CA TYR A 467 -16.35 -75.06 -3.45
C TYR A 467 -17.80 -74.83 -3.91
N GLY A 468 -18.27 -73.63 -3.75
CA GLY A 468 -19.60 -73.23 -4.20
C GLY A 468 -20.74 -73.57 -3.19
N GLY A 469 -21.95 -73.33 -3.63
CA GLY A 469 -23.19 -73.63 -2.87
C GLY A 469 -23.30 -72.91 -1.52
N GLY A 470 -23.84 -73.62 -0.52
CA GLY A 470 -24.11 -73.09 0.81
C GLY A 470 -22.95 -73.18 1.79
N ILE A 471 -21.72 -73.57 1.38
CA ILE A 471 -20.58 -73.82 2.29
C ILE A 471 -20.26 -72.56 3.13
N PHE A 472 -20.36 -71.36 2.57
CA PHE A 472 -20.09 -70.08 3.21
C PHE A 472 -21.04 -69.77 4.39
N THR A 473 -22.13 -70.50 4.51
CA THR A 473 -23.10 -70.27 5.63
C THR A 473 -22.75 -71.02 6.90
N TYR A 474 -21.79 -71.98 6.89
CA TYR A 474 -21.39 -72.78 8.05
C TYR A 474 -19.88 -73.13 8.11
N ASP A 475 -19.18 -73.17 6.97
CA ASP A 475 -17.74 -73.46 6.90
C ASP A 475 -17.06 -72.48 5.92
N GLY A 476 -17.42 -71.19 5.99
CA GLY A 476 -16.83 -70.14 5.20
C GLY A 476 -15.40 -69.73 5.67
N SER A 477 -14.80 -68.81 4.98
CA SER A 477 -13.53 -68.23 5.32
C SER A 477 -13.69 -67.10 6.39
N HIS A 478 -12.57 -66.47 6.81
CA HIS A 478 -12.59 -65.24 7.63
C HIS A 478 -12.77 -63.97 6.78
N GLY A 479 -13.35 -64.10 5.58
CA GLY A 479 -13.60 -62.96 4.68
C GLY A 479 -12.92 -63.07 3.33
N CYS A 480 -11.92 -63.94 3.21
CA CYS A 480 -11.21 -64.16 1.96
C CYS A 480 -12.06 -64.96 0.96
N VAL A 481 -11.65 -64.94 -0.29
CA VAL A 481 -12.23 -65.77 -1.37
C VAL A 481 -11.34 -66.99 -1.55
N ASN A 482 -11.76 -68.13 -0.93
CA ASN A 482 -11.07 -69.41 -1.08
C ASN A 482 -11.35 -69.95 -2.47
N THR A 483 -10.30 -70.19 -3.24
CA THR A 483 -10.35 -70.45 -4.67
C THR A 483 -9.61 -71.74 -4.99
N PRO A 484 -10.07 -72.58 -5.92
CA PRO A 484 -9.27 -73.68 -6.45
C PRO A 484 -7.90 -73.21 -6.94
N ARG A 485 -6.83 -73.95 -6.57
CA ARG A 485 -5.44 -73.57 -6.85
C ARG A 485 -5.17 -73.25 -8.33
N SER A 486 -5.67 -74.07 -9.25
CA SER A 486 -5.49 -73.85 -10.69
C SER A 486 -6.14 -72.54 -11.20
N ALA A 487 -7.30 -72.21 -10.61
CA ALA A 487 -8.03 -70.98 -10.95
C ALA A 487 -7.27 -69.75 -10.47
N VAL A 488 -6.87 -69.69 -9.16
CA VAL A 488 -6.12 -68.54 -8.65
C VAL A 488 -4.76 -68.41 -9.32
N GLN A 489 -4.04 -69.49 -9.65
CA GLN A 489 -2.80 -69.45 -10.42
C GLN A 489 -3.03 -68.79 -11.79
N LYS A 490 -4.11 -69.12 -12.45
CA LYS A 490 -4.42 -68.50 -13.76
C LYS A 490 -4.76 -67.01 -13.63
N ILE A 491 -5.48 -66.62 -12.56
CA ILE A 491 -5.73 -65.21 -12.24
C ILE A 491 -4.40 -64.48 -11.96
N TYR A 492 -3.59 -65.06 -11.03
CA TYR A 492 -2.31 -64.49 -10.63
C TYR A 492 -1.37 -64.18 -11.81
N ASN A 493 -1.29 -65.12 -12.79
CA ASN A 493 -0.42 -64.96 -13.94
C ASN A 493 -0.95 -63.97 -14.99
N ASN A 494 -2.21 -63.54 -14.88
CA ASN A 494 -2.86 -62.72 -15.90
C ASN A 494 -3.43 -61.39 -15.40
N ILE A 495 -3.39 -61.10 -14.08
CA ILE A 495 -3.84 -59.84 -13.48
C ILE A 495 -2.65 -59.08 -12.89
N GLU A 496 -2.73 -57.78 -12.89
CA GLU A 496 -1.75 -56.92 -12.24
C GLU A 496 -2.40 -56.22 -10.99
N SER A 497 -1.56 -55.62 -10.15
CA SER A 497 -2.06 -54.72 -9.09
C SER A 497 -2.89 -53.60 -9.70
N THR A 498 -3.77 -52.99 -8.92
CA THR A 498 -4.69 -51.91 -9.34
C THR A 498 -5.84 -52.31 -10.27
N TYR A 499 -5.92 -53.60 -10.71
CA TYR A 499 -7.11 -54.05 -11.42
C TYR A 499 -8.29 -54.31 -10.47
N PRO A 500 -9.53 -54.05 -10.94
CA PRO A 500 -10.71 -54.09 -10.06
C PRO A 500 -11.10 -55.52 -9.63
N VAL A 501 -11.63 -55.61 -8.41
CA VAL A 501 -12.32 -56.75 -7.86
C VAL A 501 -13.71 -56.26 -7.44
N VAL A 502 -14.73 -56.81 -8.09
CA VAL A 502 -16.15 -56.50 -7.80
C VAL A 502 -16.73 -57.61 -6.93
N VAL A 503 -17.19 -57.30 -5.75
CA VAL A 503 -17.85 -58.25 -4.83
C VAL A 503 -19.31 -57.82 -4.65
N HIS A 504 -20.23 -58.67 -5.02
CA HIS A 504 -21.67 -58.33 -4.95
C HIS A 504 -22.49 -59.58 -4.55
N TRP A 505 -23.75 -59.36 -4.22
CA TRP A 505 -24.75 -60.41 -4.02
C TRP A 505 -25.38 -60.79 -5.35
#